data_c79e922aad7f765d700deb98fbef6c68
#
_entry.id   c79e922aad7f765d700deb98fbef6c68
#
_cell.length_a   1.000
_cell.length_b   1.000
_cell.length_c   1.000
_cell.angle_alpha   90.00
_cell.angle_beta   90.00
_cell.angle_gamma   90.00
#
_symmetry.space_group_name_H-M   'P 1'
#
loop_
_entity.id
_entity.type
_entity.pdbx_description
1 polymer ?
#
loop_
_entity_poly.entity_id
_entity_poly.type
_entity_poly.pdbx_seq_one_letter_code
_entity_poly.pdbx_strand_id
1 'polypeptide(L)'
;IVWYLSVFFGGFFLHSLISVMLFLFVPSQLSSKISPAFKGWQMKDQFIAILLFCIGLLFHYVTFHLLGKQYYLLVLGFPMLSFAWVLSLLVYIFHYDTTIGEEVRYNVRSVRPVPVISWILMNFNEHATHHQHPNIPWYELPSKRKQLPDVYAIKNQQTTNFFVAIFRQLKGPSIHYEN
;
A
#
# COMPACT_ATOMS: atom_id res chain seq x y z
N ILE A 1 -2.93 -1.50 20.93
CA ILE A 1 -1.54 -0.97 20.80
C ILE A 1 -1.00 -1.29 19.42
N VAL A 2 -0.92 -2.55 18.98
CA VAL A 2 -0.36 -2.97 17.67
C VAL A 2 -0.97 -2.18 16.50
N TRP A 3 -2.30 -2.02 16.48
CA TRP A 3 -3.00 -1.21 15.48
C TRP A 3 -2.45 0.21 15.37
N TYR A 4 -2.36 0.93 16.48
CA TYR A 4 -1.92 2.32 16.49
C TYR A 4 -0.45 2.46 16.10
N LEU A 5 0.40 1.54 16.52
CA LEU A 5 1.79 1.49 16.07
C LEU A 5 1.88 1.24 14.56
N SER A 6 1.07 0.33 14.03
CA SER A 6 1.05 0.04 12.60
C SER A 6 0.59 1.23 11.77
N VAL A 7 -0.49 1.89 12.17
CA VAL A 7 -1.07 3.01 11.41
C VAL A 7 -0.22 4.26 11.50
N PHE A 8 0.18 4.67 12.71
CA PHE A 8 0.76 5.99 12.95
C PHE A 8 2.30 6.01 13.03
N PHE A 9 2.94 4.85 13.10
CA PHE A 9 4.40 4.74 13.22
C PHE A 9 5.05 3.89 12.12
N GLY A 10 4.41 3.78 10.96
CA GLY A 10 5.01 3.15 9.79
C GLY A 10 4.96 1.62 9.78
N GLY A 11 4.06 1.01 10.55
CA GLY A 11 3.97 -0.45 10.69
C GLY A 11 3.54 -1.19 9.43
N PHE A 12 2.89 -0.52 8.45
CA PHE A 12 2.64 -1.11 7.15
C PHE A 12 3.94 -1.53 6.45
N PHE A 13 5.00 -0.75 6.63
CA PHE A 13 6.32 -1.11 6.13
C PHE A 13 6.85 -2.40 6.75
N LEU A 14 6.63 -2.62 8.05
CA LEU A 14 6.99 -3.88 8.72
C LEU A 14 6.20 -5.07 8.17
N HIS A 15 4.90 -4.91 7.91
CA HIS A 15 4.10 -5.95 7.25
C HIS A 15 4.61 -6.24 5.83
N SER A 16 5.03 -5.22 5.11
CA SER A 16 5.62 -5.37 3.78
C SER A 16 6.94 -6.13 3.82
N LEU A 17 7.77 -5.93 4.85
CA LEU A 17 9.01 -6.70 5.03
C LEU A 17 8.73 -8.20 5.24
N ILE A 18 7.69 -8.56 6.00
CA ILE A 18 7.28 -9.96 6.16
C ILE A 18 6.89 -10.56 4.80
N SER A 19 6.14 -9.82 3.98
CA SER A 19 5.79 -10.26 2.63
C SER A 19 7.04 -10.47 1.77
N VAL A 20 8.01 -9.57 1.84
CA VAL A 20 9.30 -9.71 1.13
C VAL A 20 10.02 -11.00 1.55
N MET A 21 10.03 -11.34 2.84
CA MET A 21 10.60 -12.61 3.32
C MET A 21 9.89 -13.83 2.72
N LEU A 22 8.58 -13.79 2.59
CA LEU A 22 7.81 -14.84 1.91
C LEU A 22 8.20 -14.95 0.43
N PHE A 23 8.35 -13.82 -0.28
CA PHE A 23 8.78 -13.82 -1.69
C PHE A 23 10.15 -14.43 -1.90
N LEU A 24 11.10 -14.16 -0.99
CA LEU A 24 12.49 -14.56 -1.16
C LEU A 24 12.76 -16.00 -0.73
N PHE A 25 12.16 -16.44 0.37
CA PHE A 25 12.58 -17.66 1.06
C PHE A 25 11.58 -18.81 1.01
N VAL A 26 10.30 -18.50 0.78
CA VAL A 26 9.26 -19.54 0.71
C VAL A 26 9.10 -19.98 -0.74
N PRO A 27 9.17 -21.30 -1.03
CA PRO A 27 8.96 -21.81 -2.39
C PRO A 27 7.64 -21.34 -3.00
N SER A 28 7.65 -20.98 -4.28
CA SER A 28 6.50 -20.37 -4.96
C SER A 28 5.21 -21.19 -4.84
N GLN A 29 5.33 -22.53 -4.85
CA GLN A 29 4.21 -23.46 -4.68
C GLN A 29 3.57 -23.37 -3.29
N LEU A 30 4.36 -23.06 -2.25
CA LEU A 30 3.87 -22.90 -0.89
C LEU A 30 3.34 -21.47 -0.67
N SER A 31 4.00 -20.46 -1.22
CA SER A 31 3.57 -19.06 -1.14
C SER A 31 2.15 -18.89 -1.67
N SER A 32 1.80 -19.53 -2.80
CA SER A 32 0.45 -19.50 -3.38
C SER A 32 -0.64 -20.12 -2.49
N LYS A 33 -0.26 -21.01 -1.57
CA LYS A 33 -1.18 -21.60 -0.58
C LYS A 33 -1.32 -20.73 0.68
N ILE A 34 -0.30 -19.92 0.99
CA ILE A 34 -0.28 -19.05 2.18
C ILE A 34 -1.08 -17.78 1.92
N SER A 35 -0.96 -17.21 0.72
CA SER A 35 -1.61 -15.95 0.41
C SER A 35 -2.14 -15.91 -1.03
N PRO A 36 -3.38 -15.42 -1.23
CA PRO A 36 -3.95 -15.21 -2.56
C PRO A 36 -3.13 -14.25 -3.44
N ALA A 37 -2.34 -13.37 -2.84
CA ALA A 37 -1.46 -12.44 -3.56
C ALA A 37 -0.41 -13.17 -4.44
N PHE A 38 -0.10 -14.42 -4.11
CA PHE A 38 0.84 -15.25 -4.87
C PHE A 38 0.15 -16.21 -5.84
N LYS A 39 -1.14 -16.05 -6.09
CA LYS A 39 -1.86 -16.86 -7.06
C LYS A 39 -1.25 -16.68 -8.46
N GLY A 40 -0.79 -17.80 -9.05
CA GLY A 40 -0.10 -17.78 -10.34
C GLY A 40 1.40 -17.48 -10.28
N TRP A 41 1.96 -17.27 -9.09
CA TRP A 41 3.39 -17.05 -8.87
C TRP A 41 4.20 -18.28 -9.27
N GLN A 42 5.21 -18.10 -10.12
CA GLN A 42 6.05 -19.17 -10.63
C GLN A 42 7.50 -19.04 -10.13
N MET A 43 8.29 -20.07 -10.27
CA MET A 43 9.71 -20.05 -9.91
C MET A 43 10.49 -18.93 -10.62
N LYS A 44 10.15 -18.63 -11.89
CA LYS A 44 10.78 -17.54 -12.64
C LYS A 44 10.51 -16.18 -11.99
N ASP A 45 9.30 -15.96 -11.48
CA ASP A 45 8.92 -14.71 -10.84
C ASP A 45 9.65 -14.55 -9.51
N GLN A 46 9.78 -15.65 -8.76
CA GLN A 46 10.58 -15.70 -7.54
C GLN A 46 12.05 -15.41 -7.82
N PHE A 47 12.63 -16.02 -8.86
CA PHE A 47 14.01 -15.74 -9.24
C PHE A 47 14.24 -14.28 -9.60
N ILE A 48 13.33 -13.68 -10.37
CA ILE A 48 13.37 -12.23 -10.71
C ILE A 48 13.28 -11.38 -9.45
N ALA A 49 12.39 -11.72 -8.51
CA ALA A 49 12.26 -11.00 -7.25
C ALA A 49 13.54 -11.06 -6.41
N ILE A 50 14.17 -12.24 -6.31
CA ILE A 50 15.46 -12.42 -5.62
C ILE A 50 16.55 -11.59 -6.30
N LEU A 51 16.64 -11.63 -7.61
CA LEU A 51 17.62 -10.86 -8.38
C LEU A 51 17.46 -9.36 -8.14
N LEU A 52 16.24 -8.84 -8.26
CA LEU A 52 15.95 -7.43 -8.01
C LEU A 52 16.26 -7.03 -6.56
N PHE A 53 15.95 -7.88 -5.60
CA PHE A 53 16.29 -7.65 -4.20
C PHE A 53 17.80 -7.56 -3.98
N CYS A 54 18.57 -8.51 -4.56
CA CYS A 54 20.04 -8.48 -4.50
C CYS A 54 20.62 -7.22 -5.17
N ILE A 55 20.08 -6.79 -6.31
CA ILE A 55 20.48 -5.55 -6.97
C ILE A 55 20.18 -4.35 -6.05
N GLY A 56 19.02 -4.32 -5.41
CA GLY A 56 18.67 -3.29 -4.44
C GLY A 56 19.64 -3.24 -3.24
N LEU A 57 19.96 -4.38 -2.67
CA LEU A 57 20.96 -4.46 -1.59
C LEU A 57 22.34 -3.96 -2.04
N LEU A 58 22.78 -4.39 -3.22
CA LEU A 58 24.05 -3.95 -3.80
C LEU A 58 24.06 -2.43 -4.02
N PHE A 59 22.97 -1.87 -4.55
CA PHE A 59 22.81 -0.43 -4.72
C PHE A 59 22.97 0.30 -3.39
N HIS A 60 22.28 -0.13 -2.34
CA HIS A 60 22.38 0.49 -1.02
C HIS A 60 23.78 0.33 -0.41
N TYR A 61 24.38 -0.83 -0.56
CA TYR A 61 25.76 -1.10 -0.10
C TYR A 61 26.75 -0.16 -0.78
N VAL A 62 26.75 -0.12 -2.12
CA VAL A 62 27.65 0.74 -2.89
C VAL A 62 27.43 2.21 -2.55
N THR A 63 26.18 2.66 -2.51
CA THR A 63 25.85 4.06 -2.20
C THR A 63 26.31 4.45 -0.79
N PHE A 64 26.11 3.55 0.18
CA PHE A 64 26.60 3.76 1.55
C PHE A 64 28.11 3.96 1.60
N HIS A 65 28.88 3.14 0.89
CA HIS A 65 30.33 3.23 0.84
C HIS A 65 30.83 4.46 0.07
N LEU A 66 30.15 4.84 -1.00
CA LEU A 66 30.54 6.00 -1.80
C LEU A 66 30.22 7.33 -1.09
N LEU A 67 29.06 7.42 -0.46
CA LEU A 67 28.63 8.68 0.20
C LEU A 67 29.08 8.78 1.66
N GLY A 68 29.37 7.65 2.30
CA GLY A 68 29.56 7.58 3.75
C GLY A 68 28.22 7.69 4.51
N LYS A 69 28.25 7.30 5.79
CA LYS A 69 27.06 7.16 6.64
C LYS A 69 26.18 8.42 6.68
N GLN A 70 26.81 9.59 6.86
CA GLN A 70 26.06 10.83 7.06
C GLN A 70 25.25 11.23 5.82
N TYR A 71 25.89 11.24 4.65
CA TYR A 71 25.21 11.60 3.40
C TYR A 71 24.23 10.53 2.95
N TYR A 72 24.57 9.25 3.15
CA TYR A 72 23.64 8.16 2.87
C TYR A 72 22.33 8.31 3.67
N LEU A 73 22.42 8.57 4.98
CA LEU A 73 21.24 8.77 5.81
C LEU A 73 20.44 10.00 5.39
N LEU A 74 21.11 11.10 5.01
CA LEU A 74 20.43 12.32 4.58
C LEU A 74 19.70 12.15 3.25
N VAL A 75 20.33 11.48 2.27
CA VAL A 75 19.83 11.40 0.88
C VAL A 75 18.87 10.22 0.67
N LEU A 76 19.07 9.11 1.36
CA LEU A 76 18.29 7.89 1.20
C LEU A 76 17.60 7.45 2.49
N GLY A 77 18.31 7.37 3.61
CA GLY A 77 17.81 6.78 4.84
C GLY A 77 16.58 7.54 5.38
N PHE A 78 16.69 8.81 5.66
CA PHE A 78 15.56 9.61 6.16
C PHE A 78 14.43 9.77 5.15
N PRO A 79 14.66 10.02 3.85
CA PRO A 79 13.60 10.01 2.85
C PRO A 79 12.86 8.69 2.78
N MET A 80 13.54 7.56 2.82
CA MET A 80 12.89 6.23 2.83
C MET A 80 12.04 6.01 4.08
N LEU A 81 12.53 6.37 5.26
CA LEU A 81 11.77 6.28 6.51
C LEU A 81 10.53 7.18 6.47
N SER A 82 10.69 8.42 5.99
CA SER A 82 9.57 9.37 5.84
C SER A 82 8.54 8.84 4.85
N PHE A 83 8.99 8.31 3.71
CA PHE A 83 8.13 7.68 2.72
C PHE A 83 7.36 6.49 3.31
N ALA A 84 8.05 5.59 4.01
CA ALA A 84 7.44 4.43 4.66
C ALA A 84 6.36 4.85 5.67
N TRP A 85 6.62 5.89 6.44
CA TRP A 85 5.66 6.44 7.39
C TRP A 85 4.43 7.04 6.70
N VAL A 86 4.63 7.90 5.71
CA VAL A 86 3.53 8.51 4.94
C VAL A 86 2.73 7.45 4.20
N LEU A 87 3.42 6.49 3.56
CA LEU A 87 2.76 5.39 2.85
C LEU A 87 1.89 4.54 3.79
N SER A 88 2.36 4.27 5.01
CA SER A 88 1.57 3.56 6.02
C SER A 88 0.26 4.29 6.31
N LEU A 89 0.32 5.59 6.60
CA LEU A 89 -0.86 6.40 6.84
C LEU A 89 -1.83 6.36 5.65
N LEU A 90 -1.32 6.54 4.44
CA LEU A 90 -2.11 6.57 3.21
C LEU A 90 -2.81 5.23 2.96
N VAL A 91 -2.07 4.13 3.00
CA VAL A 91 -2.65 2.81 2.71
C VAL A 91 -3.73 2.45 3.72
N TYR A 92 -3.50 2.68 5.01
CA TYR A 92 -4.52 2.42 6.02
C TYR A 92 -5.78 3.29 5.85
N ILE A 93 -5.64 4.56 5.43
CA ILE A 93 -6.80 5.44 5.17
C ILE A 93 -7.73 4.83 4.12
N PHE A 94 -7.18 4.23 3.07
CA PHE A 94 -7.96 3.69 1.96
C PHE A 94 -8.57 2.33 2.26
N HIS A 95 -7.97 1.56 3.15
CA HIS A 95 -8.41 0.21 3.51
C HIS A 95 -9.05 0.11 4.89
N TYR A 96 -9.05 1.19 5.68
CA TYR A 96 -9.65 1.20 6.99
C TYR A 96 -11.17 1.20 6.93
N ASP A 97 -11.79 0.35 7.77
CA ASP A 97 -13.25 0.31 7.90
C ASP A 97 -13.96 0.10 6.54
N THR A 98 -13.39 -0.78 5.73
CA THR A 98 -13.92 -1.21 4.44
C THR A 98 -14.33 -2.69 4.50
N THR A 99 -15.01 -3.16 3.46
CA THR A 99 -15.36 -4.58 3.33
C THR A 99 -14.12 -5.45 3.25
N ILE A 100 -14.28 -6.71 3.65
CA ILE A 100 -13.38 -7.82 3.34
C ILE A 100 -14.25 -8.88 2.65
N GLY A 101 -13.97 -9.15 1.39
CA GLY A 101 -14.71 -10.12 0.60
C GLY A 101 -13.86 -10.63 -0.57
N GLU A 102 -14.44 -11.51 -1.36
CA GLU A 102 -13.76 -12.17 -2.48
C GLU A 102 -13.37 -11.17 -3.59
N GLU A 103 -14.20 -10.15 -3.82
CA GLU A 103 -13.96 -9.09 -4.81
C GLU A 103 -13.00 -8.02 -4.28
N VAL A 104 -11.73 -8.40 -4.11
CA VAL A 104 -10.65 -7.58 -3.50
C VAL A 104 -10.57 -6.17 -4.09
N ARG A 105 -10.89 -5.99 -5.40
CA ARG A 105 -10.89 -4.69 -6.08
C ARG A 105 -11.88 -3.68 -5.50
N TYR A 106 -12.88 -4.14 -4.75
CA TYR A 106 -13.88 -3.27 -4.13
C TYR A 106 -13.63 -3.06 -2.63
N ASN A 107 -12.72 -3.82 -2.01
CA ASN A 107 -12.41 -3.73 -0.58
C ASN A 107 -11.55 -2.51 -0.24
N VAL A 108 -12.01 -1.35 -0.69
CA VAL A 108 -11.22 -0.12 -0.67
C VAL A 108 -12.14 1.10 -0.80
N ARG A 109 -11.69 2.25 -0.33
CA ARG A 109 -12.37 3.53 -0.56
C ARG A 109 -11.45 4.54 -1.23
N SER A 110 -12.05 5.52 -1.89
CA SER A 110 -11.38 6.74 -2.28
C SER A 110 -11.62 7.85 -1.25
N VAL A 111 -10.72 8.83 -1.20
CA VAL A 111 -10.83 10.03 -0.37
C VAL A 111 -10.81 11.24 -1.29
N ARG A 112 -11.61 12.26 -1.02
CA ARG A 112 -11.63 13.52 -1.79
C ARG A 112 -10.86 14.60 -1.03
N PRO A 113 -9.57 14.75 -1.23
CA PRO A 113 -8.83 15.91 -0.76
C PRO A 113 -9.09 17.12 -1.69
N VAL A 114 -8.59 18.27 -1.30
CA VAL A 114 -8.54 19.43 -2.20
C VAL A 114 -7.64 19.13 -3.42
N PRO A 115 -7.87 19.76 -4.58
CA PRO A 115 -7.18 19.44 -5.84
C PRO A 115 -5.65 19.45 -5.76
N VAL A 116 -5.08 20.39 -5.03
CA VAL A 116 -3.63 20.49 -4.83
C VAL A 116 -3.07 19.25 -4.14
N ILE A 117 -3.75 18.75 -3.10
CA ILE A 117 -3.35 17.53 -2.39
C ILE A 117 -3.50 16.31 -3.31
N SER A 118 -4.57 16.24 -4.11
CA SER A 118 -4.74 15.16 -5.10
C SER A 118 -3.57 15.12 -6.08
N TRP A 119 -3.12 16.28 -6.55
CA TRP A 119 -1.99 16.37 -7.47
C TRP A 119 -0.68 15.94 -6.81
N ILE A 120 -0.40 16.42 -5.59
CA ILE A 120 0.78 16.03 -4.80
C ILE A 120 0.81 14.51 -4.56
N LEU A 121 -0.35 13.91 -4.29
CA LEU A 121 -0.49 12.47 -4.10
C LEU A 121 -0.57 11.70 -5.43
N MET A 122 -0.33 12.36 -6.57
CA MET A 122 -0.46 11.73 -7.90
C MET A 122 -1.83 11.01 -8.06
N ASN A 123 -2.91 11.67 -7.64
CA ASN A 123 -4.26 11.11 -7.61
C ASN A 123 -4.42 9.75 -6.90
N PHE A 124 -3.48 9.37 -6.03
CA PHE A 124 -3.57 8.12 -5.26
C PHE A 124 -4.77 8.09 -4.32
N ASN A 125 -5.36 9.25 -4.05
CA ASN A 125 -6.65 9.38 -3.37
C ASN A 125 -7.84 8.78 -4.14
N GLU A 126 -7.71 8.55 -5.46
CA GLU A 126 -8.66 7.79 -6.29
C GLU A 126 -8.43 6.28 -6.16
N HIS A 127 -8.15 5.81 -4.96
CA HIS A 127 -7.67 4.46 -4.70
C HIS A 127 -8.66 3.37 -5.11
N ALA A 128 -9.96 3.61 -4.95
CA ALA A 128 -10.99 2.68 -5.44
C ALA A 128 -10.98 2.57 -6.98
N THR A 129 -10.69 3.66 -7.68
CA THR A 129 -10.54 3.64 -9.14
C THR A 129 -9.26 2.90 -9.53
N HIS A 130 -8.18 3.13 -8.81
CA HIS A 130 -6.92 2.43 -9.02
C HIS A 130 -7.08 0.90 -8.86
N HIS A 131 -7.77 0.43 -7.82
CA HIS A 131 -8.02 -1.00 -7.62
C HIS A 131 -8.88 -1.63 -8.72
N GLN A 132 -9.83 -0.87 -9.29
CA GLN A 132 -10.63 -1.34 -10.42
C GLN A 132 -9.86 -1.35 -11.74
N HIS A 133 -8.89 -0.46 -11.87
CA HIS A 133 -8.12 -0.21 -13.09
C HIS A 133 -6.63 -0.03 -12.79
N PRO A 134 -5.91 -1.07 -12.30
CA PRO A 134 -4.54 -0.92 -11.80
C PRO A 134 -3.52 -0.52 -12.88
N ASN A 135 -3.85 -0.71 -14.16
CA ASN A 135 -2.98 -0.39 -15.29
C ASN A 135 -3.15 1.05 -15.81
N ILE A 136 -4.09 1.83 -15.26
CA ILE A 136 -4.32 3.20 -15.69
C ILE A 136 -3.29 4.13 -15.03
N PRO A 137 -2.63 5.01 -15.78
CA PRO A 137 -1.71 5.97 -15.21
C PRO A 137 -2.43 6.95 -14.27
N TRP A 138 -1.73 7.42 -13.25
CA TRP A 138 -2.27 8.22 -12.16
C TRP A 138 -3.03 9.48 -12.61
N TYR A 139 -2.61 10.12 -13.69
CA TYR A 139 -3.25 11.34 -14.22
C TYR A 139 -4.59 11.08 -14.90
N GLU A 140 -4.88 9.83 -15.29
CA GLU A 140 -6.16 9.43 -15.86
C GLU A 140 -7.17 8.92 -14.84
N LEU A 141 -6.75 8.58 -13.62
CA LEU A 141 -7.62 8.02 -12.59
C LEU A 141 -8.90 8.85 -12.35
N PRO A 142 -8.86 10.20 -12.26
CA PRO A 142 -10.07 10.99 -12.03
C PRO A 142 -11.10 10.87 -13.16
N SER A 143 -10.65 10.72 -14.42
CA SER A 143 -11.53 10.61 -15.59
C SER A 143 -12.16 9.22 -15.74
N LYS A 144 -11.56 8.19 -15.13
CA LYS A 144 -12.00 6.81 -15.18
C LYS A 144 -12.80 6.37 -13.96
N ARG A 145 -13.05 7.31 -13.05
CA ARG A 145 -13.83 7.02 -11.84
C ARG A 145 -15.19 6.44 -12.19
N LYS A 146 -15.45 5.23 -11.68
CA LYS A 146 -16.75 4.57 -11.75
C LYS A 146 -17.35 4.48 -10.35
N GLN A 147 -18.67 4.45 -10.30
CA GLN A 147 -19.38 4.20 -9.06
C GLN A 147 -19.10 2.75 -8.62
N LEU A 148 -18.86 2.56 -7.33
CA LEU A 148 -18.83 1.22 -6.75
C LEU A 148 -20.23 0.58 -6.85
N PRO A 149 -20.34 -0.74 -7.01
CA PRO A 149 -21.61 -1.46 -6.84
C PRO A 149 -22.26 -1.10 -5.48
N ASP A 150 -23.58 -1.01 -5.44
CA ASP A 150 -24.34 -0.47 -4.29
C ASP A 150 -23.93 -1.11 -2.95
N VAL A 151 -23.74 -2.43 -2.92
CA VAL A 151 -23.32 -3.16 -1.72
C VAL A 151 -21.99 -2.61 -1.16
N TYR A 152 -21.03 -2.35 -2.03
CA TYR A 152 -19.72 -1.79 -1.64
C TYR A 152 -19.79 -0.28 -1.41
N ALA A 153 -20.60 0.44 -2.18
CA ALA A 153 -20.76 1.87 -2.04
C ALA A 153 -21.33 2.27 -0.68
N ILE A 154 -22.27 1.49 -0.13
CA ILE A 154 -22.85 1.73 1.20
C ILE A 154 -21.81 1.53 2.31
N LYS A 155 -21.03 0.44 2.25
CA LYS A 155 -20.05 0.09 3.29
C LYS A 155 -18.73 0.85 3.15
N ASN A 156 -18.29 1.08 1.91
CA ASN A 156 -17.01 1.72 1.58
C ASN A 156 -17.17 3.18 1.15
N GLN A 157 -18.07 3.90 1.81
CA GLN A 157 -18.36 5.28 1.48
C GLN A 157 -17.11 6.12 1.34
N GLN A 158 -17.07 6.90 0.27
CA GLN A 158 -16.03 7.87 0.04
C GLN A 158 -16.02 8.93 1.15
N THR A 159 -14.87 9.12 1.79
CA THR A 159 -14.68 10.21 2.75
C THR A 159 -14.36 11.50 2.00
N THR A 160 -15.08 12.58 2.35
CA THR A 160 -14.89 13.89 1.71
C THR A 160 -13.68 14.65 2.24
N ASN A 161 -13.17 14.28 3.43
CA ASN A 161 -12.09 14.98 4.09
C ASN A 161 -10.97 13.99 4.46
N PHE A 162 -9.77 14.29 3.96
CA PHE A 162 -8.57 13.49 4.18
C PHE A 162 -8.19 13.38 5.67
N PHE A 163 -8.26 14.49 6.40
CA PHE A 163 -7.96 14.50 7.84
C PHE A 163 -8.99 13.70 8.65
N VAL A 164 -10.26 13.78 8.28
CA VAL A 164 -11.31 12.97 8.91
C VAL A 164 -11.02 11.48 8.72
N ALA A 165 -10.52 11.07 7.54
CA ALA A 165 -10.14 9.69 7.29
C ALA A 165 -8.97 9.24 8.17
N ILE A 166 -7.97 10.10 8.39
CA ILE A 166 -6.87 9.83 9.32
C ILE A 166 -7.41 9.66 10.76
N PHE A 167 -8.20 10.61 11.24
CA PHE A 167 -8.70 10.57 12.62
C PHE A 167 -9.69 9.43 12.89
N ARG A 168 -10.42 8.97 11.87
CA ARG A 168 -11.29 7.78 12.03
C ARG A 168 -10.51 6.56 12.50
N GLN A 169 -9.26 6.41 12.09
CA GLN A 169 -8.41 5.29 12.48
C GLN A 169 -8.09 5.26 13.98
N LEU A 170 -8.29 6.38 14.71
CA LEU A 170 -8.17 6.42 16.18
C LEU A 170 -9.26 5.60 16.87
N LYS A 171 -10.34 5.23 16.20
CA LYS A 171 -11.37 4.33 16.74
C LYS A 171 -10.87 2.89 16.93
N GLY A 172 -9.70 2.56 16.41
CA GLY A 172 -9.16 1.20 16.45
C GLY A 172 -9.48 0.39 15.19
N PRO A 173 -9.07 -0.88 15.12
CA PRO A 173 -9.28 -1.73 13.95
C PRO A 173 -10.79 -1.94 13.72
N SER A 174 -11.21 -1.79 12.47
CA SER A 174 -12.59 -2.02 12.05
C SER A 174 -12.61 -2.60 10.64
N ILE A 175 -13.44 -3.61 10.43
CA ILE A 175 -13.64 -4.30 9.15
C ILE A 175 -15.12 -4.70 9.00
N HIS A 176 -15.59 -4.72 7.76
CA HIS A 176 -16.92 -5.21 7.42
C HIS A 176 -16.80 -6.49 6.58
N TYR A 177 -17.44 -7.55 7.04
CA TYR A 177 -17.57 -8.76 6.23
C TYR A 177 -18.67 -8.57 5.18
N GLU A 178 -18.48 -9.14 3.98
CA GLU A 178 -19.57 -9.35 3.05
C GLU A 178 -20.55 -10.38 3.66
N ASN A 179 -21.80 -9.99 3.82
CA ASN A 179 -22.89 -10.89 4.20
C ASN A 179 -23.60 -11.34 2.94
#